data_63d22bfe5fdcec107a0a7f5a898f484f
#
_entry.id   63d22bfe5fdcec107a0a7f5a898f484f
#
_cell.length_a   1.000
_cell.length_b   1.000
_cell.length_c   1.000
_cell.angle_alpha   90.00
_cell.angle_beta   90.00
_cell.angle_gamma   90.00
#
_symmetry.space_group_name_H-M   'P 1'
#
loop_
_entity.id
_entity.type
_entity.pdbx_description
1 polymer ?
#
loop_
_entity_poly.entity_id
_entity_poly.type
_entity_poly.pdbx_seq_one_letter_code
_entity_poly.pdbx_strand_id
1 'polypeptide(L)'
;KEGWKYYDERILMRNDKDVTKRHDMLKNFFSIDMNKKELKIDEKIIIFIDAGLGDVILGLSMLTEFHKKFKNISAEVDYRLLNLCKRSFPDINFYPVRENRHKLIIDYDLSNFDKGIYWGSLGKYVRQEIEDFPKKETAFLNPDKNKINIIKNKLEPRKDILCGISWKSFAHEGRHKTAMLEDLLPIFKLKGISFLDLQYEDKNDIGHTSLEKEKLFKERNIKIEDYEDIDK
;
A
#
# COMPACT_ATOMS: atom_id res chain seq x y z
N LYS A 1 -17.53 -1.37 15.80
CA LYS A 1 -17.83 -2.76 16.23
C LYS A 1 -18.78 -3.48 15.29
N GLU A 2 -19.94 -2.91 14.99
CA GLU A 2 -20.94 -3.57 14.12
C GLU A 2 -20.43 -3.76 12.69
N GLY A 3 -19.72 -2.78 12.11
CA GLY A 3 -19.14 -2.88 10.77
C GLY A 3 -18.18 -4.05 10.60
N TRP A 4 -17.43 -4.41 11.63
CA TRP A 4 -16.51 -5.55 11.57
C TRP A 4 -17.20 -6.91 11.44
N LYS A 5 -18.46 -7.05 11.85
CA LYS A 5 -19.21 -8.30 11.69
C LYS A 5 -19.39 -8.69 10.22
N TYR A 6 -19.55 -7.68 9.36
CA TYR A 6 -19.87 -7.85 7.94
C TYR A 6 -18.69 -7.51 7.03
N TYR A 7 -17.59 -7.02 7.58
CA TYR A 7 -16.49 -6.52 6.76
C TYR A 7 -15.85 -7.62 5.90
N ASP A 8 -15.81 -8.86 6.40
CA ASP A 8 -15.24 -9.99 5.68
C ASP A 8 -16.14 -10.48 4.52
N GLU A 9 -17.44 -10.11 4.51
CA GLU A 9 -18.36 -10.38 3.39
C GLU A 9 -17.87 -9.76 2.07
N ARG A 10 -17.06 -8.70 2.13
CA ARG A 10 -16.43 -8.07 0.95
C ARG A 10 -15.69 -9.08 0.07
N ILE A 11 -15.15 -10.13 0.67
CA ILE A 11 -14.36 -11.15 -0.03
C ILE A 11 -15.27 -12.02 -0.88
N LEU A 12 -16.47 -12.31 -0.39
CA LEU A 12 -17.49 -13.11 -1.10
C LEU A 12 -18.16 -12.31 -2.22
N MET A 13 -18.23 -10.98 -2.07
CA MET A 13 -18.91 -10.10 -3.03
C MET A 13 -18.00 -9.67 -4.20
N ARG A 14 -16.71 -9.97 -4.17
CA ARG A 14 -15.82 -9.62 -5.26
C ARG A 14 -16.04 -10.53 -6.46
N ASN A 15 -16.49 -9.93 -7.57
CA ASN A 15 -16.62 -10.57 -8.88
C ASN A 15 -15.26 -10.75 -9.61
N ASP A 16 -14.16 -10.43 -8.96
CA ASP A 16 -12.82 -10.60 -9.53
C ASP A 16 -12.44 -12.08 -9.52
N LYS A 17 -12.40 -12.68 -10.71
CA LYS A 17 -12.13 -14.10 -10.91
C LYS A 17 -10.79 -14.56 -10.32
N ASP A 18 -9.80 -13.66 -10.24
CA ASP A 18 -8.48 -14.00 -9.72
C ASP A 18 -8.46 -13.99 -8.19
N VAL A 19 -9.13 -13.03 -7.57
CA VAL A 19 -9.35 -13.00 -6.10
C VAL A 19 -10.21 -14.18 -5.68
N THR A 20 -11.24 -14.51 -6.44
CA THR A 20 -12.13 -15.66 -6.16
C THR A 20 -11.38 -16.98 -6.22
N LYS A 21 -10.58 -17.21 -7.25
CA LYS A 21 -9.75 -18.43 -7.39
C LYS A 21 -8.75 -18.56 -6.24
N ARG A 22 -8.12 -17.47 -5.85
CA ARG A 22 -7.21 -17.45 -4.72
C ARG A 22 -7.95 -17.75 -3.42
N HIS A 23 -9.09 -17.12 -3.20
CA HIS A 23 -9.93 -17.37 -2.04
C HIS A 23 -10.35 -18.85 -1.97
N ASP A 24 -10.78 -19.46 -3.08
CA ASP A 24 -11.17 -20.85 -3.13
C ASP A 24 -9.99 -21.80 -2.84
N MET A 25 -8.81 -21.48 -3.36
CA MET A 25 -7.59 -22.23 -3.05
C MET A 25 -7.25 -22.13 -1.55
N LEU A 26 -7.32 -20.93 -0.98
CA LEU A 26 -7.02 -20.68 0.43
C LEU A 26 -8.12 -21.23 1.36
N LYS A 27 -9.38 -21.22 0.94
CA LYS A 27 -10.51 -21.77 1.69
C LYS A 27 -10.38 -23.28 1.91
N ASN A 28 -9.86 -24.01 0.93
CA ASN A 28 -9.58 -25.45 1.07
C ASN A 28 -8.41 -25.72 2.01
N PHE A 29 -7.48 -24.79 2.12
CA PHE A 29 -6.29 -24.90 2.95
C PHE A 29 -6.51 -24.43 4.39
N PHE A 30 -7.15 -23.29 4.52
CA PHE A 30 -7.61 -22.77 5.80
C PHE A 30 -9.12 -22.92 5.82
N SER A 31 -9.66 -23.64 6.77
CA SER A 31 -11.08 -23.52 7.11
C SER A 31 -11.32 -22.09 7.60
N ILE A 32 -11.29 -21.14 6.65
CA ILE A 32 -11.66 -19.74 6.88
C ILE A 32 -13.17 -19.75 7.08
N ASP A 33 -13.57 -20.22 8.23
CA ASP A 33 -14.89 -19.95 8.75
C ASP A 33 -14.86 -18.49 9.19
N MET A 34 -15.14 -17.60 8.24
CA MET A 34 -15.03 -16.14 8.38
C MET A 34 -15.85 -15.60 9.56
N ASN A 35 -16.70 -16.40 10.17
CA ASN A 35 -17.63 -15.98 11.18
C ASN A 35 -17.50 -16.68 12.55
N LYS A 36 -16.70 -17.73 12.71
CA LYS A 36 -16.84 -18.60 13.89
C LYS A 36 -15.59 -19.04 14.63
N LYS A 37 -14.39 -18.81 14.12
CA LYS A 37 -13.18 -19.24 14.85
C LYS A 37 -12.33 -18.05 15.27
N GLU A 38 -12.24 -17.85 16.57
CA GLU A 38 -11.27 -16.94 17.15
C GLU A 38 -9.84 -17.41 16.85
N LEU A 39 -8.95 -16.47 16.54
CA LEU A 39 -7.53 -16.76 16.45
C LEU A 39 -6.98 -17.04 17.86
N LYS A 40 -6.15 -18.06 17.99
CA LYS A 40 -5.44 -18.35 19.22
C LYS A 40 -4.06 -17.69 19.23
N ILE A 41 -3.56 -17.38 20.42
CA ILE A 41 -2.31 -16.62 20.61
C ILE A 41 -1.08 -17.38 20.10
N ASP A 42 -1.10 -18.70 20.19
CA ASP A 42 -0.01 -19.61 19.84
C ASP A 42 -0.05 -20.09 18.37
N GLU A 43 -1.14 -19.81 17.65
CA GLU A 43 -1.27 -20.19 16.25
C GLU A 43 -0.26 -19.44 15.36
N LYS A 44 0.28 -20.13 14.36
CA LYS A 44 1.08 -19.55 13.28
C LYS A 44 0.16 -18.97 12.23
N ILE A 45 0.15 -17.66 12.11
CA ILE A 45 -0.81 -16.91 11.29
C ILE A 45 -0.09 -16.33 10.08
N ILE A 46 -0.67 -16.52 8.90
CA ILE A 46 -0.27 -15.82 7.68
C ILE A 46 -1.31 -14.76 7.29
N ILE A 47 -0.84 -13.54 6.99
CA ILE A 47 -1.68 -12.44 6.53
C ILE A 47 -1.55 -12.36 5.01
N PHE A 48 -2.68 -12.49 4.30
CA PHE A 48 -2.75 -12.50 2.85
C PHE A 48 -3.11 -11.14 2.27
N ILE A 49 -2.61 -10.85 1.07
CA ILE A 49 -3.05 -9.68 0.30
C ILE A 49 -4.45 -9.95 -0.26
N ASP A 50 -5.37 -9.01 -0.01
CA ASP A 50 -6.75 -9.04 -0.50
C ASP A 50 -7.15 -7.76 -1.25
N ALA A 51 -6.25 -6.80 -1.34
CA ALA A 51 -6.54 -5.49 -1.92
C ALA A 51 -5.27 -4.83 -2.47
N GLY A 52 -5.40 -3.61 -2.96
CA GLY A 52 -4.29 -2.86 -3.56
C GLY A 52 -3.21 -2.45 -2.57
N LEU A 53 -2.10 -1.93 -3.11
CA LEU A 53 -0.93 -1.51 -2.34
C LEU A 53 -1.26 -0.52 -1.22
N GLY A 54 -2.18 0.43 -1.47
CA GLY A 54 -2.63 1.40 -0.46
C GLY A 54 -3.33 0.74 0.73
N ASP A 55 -4.12 -0.31 0.46
CA ASP A 55 -4.84 -1.05 1.50
C ASP A 55 -3.86 -1.87 2.36
N VAL A 56 -2.81 -2.43 1.73
CA VAL A 56 -1.73 -3.11 2.47
C VAL A 56 -1.03 -2.11 3.40
N ILE A 57 -0.70 -0.89 2.91
CA ILE A 57 -0.08 0.14 3.75
C ILE A 57 -0.99 0.52 4.92
N LEU A 58 -2.29 0.63 4.68
CA LEU A 58 -3.27 0.85 5.75
C LEU A 58 -3.24 -0.30 6.77
N GLY A 59 -3.20 -1.54 6.30
CA GLY A 59 -3.08 -2.74 7.14
C GLY A 59 -1.80 -2.75 7.98
N LEU A 60 -0.67 -2.33 7.40
CA LEU A 60 0.62 -2.21 8.10
C LEU A 60 0.53 -1.28 9.32
N SER A 61 -0.35 -0.27 9.31
CA SER A 61 -0.56 0.61 10.47
C SER A 61 -1.09 -0.13 11.70
N MET A 62 -1.68 -1.30 11.53
CA MET A 62 -2.25 -2.14 12.60
C MET A 62 -1.33 -3.30 13.00
N LEU A 63 -0.25 -3.52 12.24
CA LEU A 63 0.56 -4.73 12.36
C LEU A 63 1.28 -4.83 13.70
N THR A 64 1.76 -3.71 14.24
CA THR A 64 2.40 -3.70 15.57
C THR A 64 1.43 -4.12 16.68
N GLU A 65 0.18 -3.63 16.62
CA GLU A 65 -0.87 -3.97 17.58
C GLU A 65 -1.24 -5.44 17.45
N PHE A 66 -1.37 -5.91 16.21
CA PHE A 66 -1.69 -7.30 15.91
C PHE A 66 -0.56 -8.25 16.37
N HIS A 67 0.71 -7.90 16.12
CA HIS A 67 1.87 -8.68 16.54
C HIS A 67 2.03 -8.74 18.09
N LYS A 68 1.62 -7.68 18.80
CA LYS A 68 1.57 -7.72 20.27
C LYS A 68 0.59 -8.77 20.80
N LYS A 69 -0.51 -8.97 20.10
CA LYS A 69 -1.56 -9.93 20.46
C LYS A 69 -1.24 -11.35 19.98
N PHE A 70 -0.73 -11.49 18.76
CA PHE A 70 -0.42 -12.78 18.13
C PHE A 70 1.07 -12.80 17.76
N LYS A 71 1.86 -13.61 18.42
CA LYS A 71 3.33 -13.56 18.32
C LYS A 71 3.90 -14.24 17.07
N ASN A 72 3.21 -15.25 16.56
CA ASN A 72 3.69 -16.07 15.45
C ASN A 72 3.00 -15.64 14.14
N ILE A 73 3.34 -14.46 13.64
CA ILE A 73 2.75 -13.93 12.41
C ILE A 73 3.77 -13.83 11.28
N SER A 74 3.30 -14.06 10.07
CA SER A 74 3.98 -13.74 8.82
C SER A 74 3.01 -13.03 7.89
N ALA A 75 3.50 -12.34 6.89
CA ALA A 75 2.61 -11.58 6.01
C ALA A 75 3.09 -11.58 4.55
N GLU A 76 2.15 -11.66 3.64
CA GLU A 76 2.39 -11.32 2.24
C GLU A 76 2.41 -9.81 2.07
N VAL A 77 3.32 -9.34 1.24
CA VAL A 77 3.38 -7.94 0.82
C VAL A 77 3.65 -7.83 -0.67
N ASP A 78 3.20 -6.76 -1.28
CA ASP A 78 3.67 -6.40 -2.61
C ASP A 78 5.20 -6.33 -2.59
N TYR A 79 5.86 -6.90 -3.61
CA TYR A 79 7.34 -6.98 -3.67
C TYR A 79 7.99 -5.60 -3.53
N ARG A 80 7.31 -4.52 -3.97
CA ARG A 80 7.77 -3.13 -3.83
C ARG A 80 7.89 -2.67 -2.38
N LEU A 81 7.05 -3.21 -1.50
CA LEU A 81 7.04 -2.88 -0.07
C LEU A 81 7.99 -3.75 0.78
N LEU A 82 8.56 -4.81 0.22
CA LEU A 82 9.30 -5.81 0.98
C LEU A 82 10.42 -5.20 1.85
N ASN A 83 11.27 -4.36 1.25
CA ASN A 83 12.38 -3.74 1.97
C ASN A 83 11.91 -2.77 3.05
N LEU A 84 10.85 -2.02 2.78
CA LEU A 84 10.23 -1.11 3.75
C LEU A 84 9.64 -1.89 4.93
N CYS A 85 8.93 -2.98 4.65
CA CYS A 85 8.34 -3.84 5.69
C CYS A 85 9.41 -4.50 6.57
N LYS A 86 10.45 -5.06 5.97
CA LYS A 86 11.56 -5.67 6.72
C LYS A 86 12.28 -4.68 7.64
N ARG A 87 12.46 -3.42 7.21
CA ARG A 87 13.05 -2.36 8.05
C ARG A 87 12.11 -1.92 9.17
N SER A 88 10.81 -1.91 8.90
CA SER A 88 9.81 -1.38 9.83
C SER A 88 9.39 -2.40 10.88
N PHE A 89 9.43 -3.68 10.53
CA PHE A 89 8.94 -4.79 11.35
C PHE A 89 9.92 -5.97 11.29
N PRO A 90 11.12 -5.84 11.89
CA PRO A 90 12.20 -6.82 11.74
C PRO A 90 11.86 -8.20 12.32
N ASP A 91 10.93 -8.28 13.25
CA ASP A 91 10.51 -9.52 13.93
C ASP A 91 9.44 -10.30 13.15
N ILE A 92 9.00 -9.80 11.98
CA ILE A 92 7.96 -10.40 11.16
C ILE A 92 8.52 -10.88 9.83
N ASN A 93 8.20 -12.11 9.45
CA ASN A 93 8.57 -12.65 8.15
C ASN A 93 7.62 -12.14 7.06
N PHE A 94 8.19 -11.54 6.01
CA PHE A 94 7.44 -11.04 4.86
C PHE A 94 7.74 -11.86 3.61
N TYR A 95 6.69 -12.27 2.92
CA TYR A 95 6.72 -12.99 1.66
C TYR A 95 6.31 -12.05 0.52
N PRO A 96 7.22 -11.78 -0.45
CA PRO A 96 6.89 -10.90 -1.55
C PRO A 96 5.95 -11.57 -2.53
N VAL A 97 4.86 -10.89 -2.86
CA VAL A 97 3.95 -11.31 -3.91
C VAL A 97 4.15 -10.42 -5.12
N ARG A 98 4.34 -11.03 -6.29
CA ARG A 98 4.31 -10.33 -7.57
C ARG A 98 2.96 -10.59 -8.21
N GLU A 99 2.24 -9.54 -8.46
CA GLU A 99 1.02 -9.61 -9.25
C GLU A 99 1.40 -9.92 -10.71
N ASN A 100 1.28 -11.19 -11.08
CA ASN A 100 1.20 -11.51 -12.48
C ASN A 100 -0.29 -11.72 -12.76
N ARG A 101 -0.90 -10.94 -13.63
CA ARG A 101 -2.35 -10.88 -13.91
C ARG A 101 -3.04 -12.23 -14.09
N HIS A 102 -2.29 -13.34 -14.21
CA HIS A 102 -2.81 -14.66 -14.48
C HIS A 102 -2.27 -15.79 -13.57
N LYS A 103 -1.36 -15.51 -12.64
CA LYS A 103 -0.79 -16.55 -11.78
C LYS A 103 -0.27 -15.96 -10.48
N LEU A 104 -0.95 -16.29 -9.41
CA LEU A 104 -0.41 -16.05 -8.06
C LEU A 104 0.65 -17.11 -7.81
N ILE A 105 1.90 -16.70 -7.73
CA ILE A 105 2.99 -17.58 -7.33
C ILE A 105 3.16 -17.40 -5.83
N ILE A 106 2.79 -18.43 -5.07
CA ILE A 106 3.12 -18.52 -3.64
C ILE A 106 4.47 -19.21 -3.56
N ASP A 107 5.48 -18.49 -3.10
CA ASP A 107 6.87 -18.98 -3.00
C ASP A 107 7.20 -19.37 -1.54
N TYR A 108 6.22 -19.92 -0.84
CA TYR A 108 6.36 -20.43 0.51
C TYR A 108 5.36 -21.55 0.78
N ASP A 109 5.68 -22.41 1.75
CA ASP A 109 4.85 -23.56 2.11
C ASP A 109 3.74 -23.14 3.10
N LEU A 110 2.50 -23.23 2.64
CA LEU A 110 1.31 -22.95 3.44
C LEU A 110 1.13 -23.92 4.62
N SER A 111 1.69 -25.13 4.55
CA SER A 111 1.59 -26.11 5.65
C SER A 111 2.31 -25.67 6.91
N ASN A 112 3.16 -24.64 6.82
CA ASN A 112 3.82 -24.04 7.98
C ASN A 112 2.92 -23.16 8.83
N PHE A 113 1.66 -22.93 8.44
CA PHE A 113 0.72 -22.04 9.10
C PHE A 113 -0.54 -22.76 9.54
N ASP A 114 -1.07 -22.36 10.68
CA ASP A 114 -2.31 -22.90 11.23
C ASP A 114 -3.54 -22.12 10.75
N LYS A 115 -3.37 -20.83 10.47
CA LYS A 115 -4.43 -19.89 10.09
C LYS A 115 -3.96 -18.88 9.07
N GLY A 116 -4.93 -18.45 8.23
CA GLY A 116 -4.78 -17.34 7.32
C GLY A 116 -5.84 -16.27 7.54
N ILE A 117 -5.45 -15.02 7.43
CA ILE A 117 -6.35 -13.86 7.47
C ILE A 117 -5.97 -12.88 6.37
N TYR A 118 -6.82 -11.92 6.10
CA TYR A 118 -6.54 -10.87 5.12
C TYR A 118 -6.12 -9.55 5.80
N TRP A 119 -5.30 -8.75 5.12
CA TRP A 119 -4.88 -7.44 5.61
C TRP A 119 -6.05 -6.57 6.06
N GLY A 120 -7.11 -6.54 5.27
CA GLY A 120 -8.31 -5.77 5.60
C GLY A 120 -9.02 -6.23 6.87
N SER A 121 -8.80 -7.46 7.32
CA SER A 121 -9.46 -8.04 8.50
C SER A 121 -8.73 -7.77 9.82
N LEU A 122 -7.52 -7.19 9.80
CA LEU A 122 -6.74 -6.94 11.02
C LEU A 122 -7.48 -6.07 12.03
N GLY A 123 -8.18 -5.03 11.55
CA GLY A 123 -8.92 -4.11 12.42
C GLY A 123 -9.98 -4.78 13.29
N LYS A 124 -10.55 -5.90 12.82
CA LYS A 124 -11.48 -6.74 13.60
C LYS A 124 -10.88 -7.23 14.92
N TYR A 125 -9.56 -7.41 14.97
CA TYR A 125 -8.87 -7.96 16.13
C TYR A 125 -8.25 -6.91 17.04
N VAL A 126 -7.96 -5.72 16.52
CA VAL A 126 -7.17 -4.71 17.25
C VAL A 126 -7.79 -3.32 17.31
N ARG A 127 -8.78 -2.99 16.46
CA ARG A 127 -9.43 -1.67 16.42
C ARG A 127 -10.95 -1.80 16.35
N GLN A 128 -11.53 -2.35 17.38
CA GLN A 128 -12.98 -2.61 17.43
C GLN A 128 -13.80 -1.38 17.79
N GLU A 129 -13.24 -0.53 18.66
CA GLU A 129 -13.88 0.71 19.12
C GLU A 129 -13.01 1.92 18.69
N ILE A 130 -13.56 3.12 18.76
CA ILE A 130 -12.85 4.34 18.36
C ILE A 130 -11.65 4.61 19.28
N GLU A 131 -11.72 4.18 20.52
CA GLU A 131 -10.69 4.33 21.53
C GLU A 131 -9.45 3.48 21.28
N ASP A 132 -9.60 2.41 20.49
CA ASP A 132 -8.51 1.52 20.10
C ASP A 132 -7.57 2.15 19.05
N PHE A 133 -8.03 3.22 18.39
CA PHE A 133 -7.20 3.92 17.42
C PHE A 133 -6.12 4.76 18.10
N PRO A 134 -4.90 4.82 17.55
CA PRO A 134 -3.82 5.62 18.12
C PRO A 134 -4.24 7.09 18.30
N LYS A 135 -4.12 7.60 19.54
CA LYS A 135 -4.44 9.01 19.86
C LYS A 135 -3.38 9.98 19.37
N LYS A 136 -2.18 9.49 19.08
CA LYS A 136 -1.07 10.29 18.54
C LYS A 136 -0.65 9.69 17.19
N GLU A 137 -0.45 10.56 16.24
CA GLU A 137 0.17 10.20 14.98
C GLU A 137 1.62 9.79 15.24
N THR A 138 1.90 8.51 15.10
CA THR A 138 3.26 7.96 15.16
C THR A 138 3.57 7.31 13.84
N ALA A 139 4.73 7.65 13.28
CA ALA A 139 5.21 6.96 12.09
C ALA A 139 5.43 5.48 12.44
N PHE A 140 4.79 4.59 11.68
CA PHE A 140 4.91 3.13 11.84
C PHE A 140 5.84 2.51 10.78
N LEU A 141 6.21 3.27 9.76
CA LEU A 141 7.13 2.86 8.71
C LEU A 141 8.48 3.53 8.89
N ASN A 142 9.55 2.75 8.75
CA ASN A 142 10.93 3.20 8.87
C ASN A 142 11.53 3.40 7.47
N PRO A 143 11.70 4.65 7.01
CA PRO A 143 12.30 4.92 5.72
C PRO A 143 13.79 4.59 5.71
N ASP A 144 14.36 4.42 4.52
CA ASP A 144 15.79 4.24 4.34
C ASP A 144 16.54 5.57 4.56
N LYS A 145 17.33 5.65 5.63
CA LYS A 145 18.05 6.88 6.00
C LYS A 145 19.05 7.33 4.94
N ASN A 146 19.68 6.38 4.24
CA ASN A 146 20.65 6.71 3.19
C ASN A 146 19.93 7.33 1.98
N LYS A 147 18.80 6.75 1.58
CA LYS A 147 17.96 7.31 0.52
C LYS A 147 17.43 8.70 0.89
N ILE A 148 16.97 8.89 2.14
CA ILE A 148 16.55 10.22 2.63
C ILE A 148 17.67 11.24 2.46
N ASN A 149 18.91 10.90 2.87
CA ASN A 149 20.03 11.82 2.78
C ASN A 149 20.37 12.17 1.32
N ILE A 150 20.36 11.18 0.43
CA ILE A 150 20.57 11.41 -1.01
C ILE A 150 19.54 12.38 -1.56
N ILE A 151 18.25 12.16 -1.23
CA ILE A 151 17.15 13.00 -1.70
C ILE A 151 17.26 14.41 -1.11
N LYS A 152 17.49 14.54 0.21
CA LYS A 152 17.71 15.83 0.84
C LYS A 152 18.81 16.62 0.14
N ASN A 153 19.95 15.99 -0.12
CA ASN A 153 21.08 16.65 -0.79
C ASN A 153 20.75 17.10 -2.23
N LYS A 154 19.87 16.37 -2.92
CA LYS A 154 19.38 16.78 -4.26
C LYS A 154 18.42 17.98 -4.19
N LEU A 155 17.65 18.07 -3.11
CA LEU A 155 16.58 19.05 -2.97
C LEU A 155 16.97 20.31 -2.20
N GLU A 156 18.07 20.33 -1.47
CA GLU A 156 18.55 21.47 -0.68
C GLU A 156 19.74 22.17 -1.37
N PRO A 157 19.97 23.48 -1.15
CA PRO A 157 19.20 24.39 -0.27
C PRO A 157 18.00 25.03 -0.97
N ARG A 158 16.85 25.05 -0.29
CA ARG A 158 15.62 25.71 -0.78
C ARG A 158 15.14 26.77 0.18
N LYS A 159 14.64 27.87 -0.39
CA LYS A 159 13.93 28.92 0.35
C LYS A 159 12.42 28.73 0.30
N ASP A 160 11.95 28.00 -0.71
CA ASP A 160 10.53 27.82 -1.00
C ASP A 160 9.98 26.57 -0.31
N ILE A 161 8.67 26.55 -0.10
CA ILE A 161 7.95 25.37 0.38
C ILE A 161 7.96 24.32 -0.76
N LEU A 162 8.44 23.12 -0.47
CA LEU A 162 8.39 22.01 -1.43
C LEU A 162 7.05 21.30 -1.34
N CYS A 163 6.33 21.24 -2.46
CA CYS A 163 5.04 20.59 -2.59
C CYS A 163 5.12 19.42 -3.59
N GLY A 164 4.98 18.19 -3.10
CA GLY A 164 4.86 17.02 -3.98
C GLY A 164 3.48 16.94 -4.62
N ILE A 165 3.43 16.63 -5.91
CA ILE A 165 2.18 16.49 -6.67
C ILE A 165 2.08 15.14 -7.36
N SER A 166 0.85 14.58 -7.37
CA SER A 166 0.45 13.44 -8.17
C SER A 166 -0.99 13.64 -8.59
N TRP A 167 -1.32 13.42 -9.83
CA TRP A 167 -2.65 13.79 -10.40
C TRP A 167 -3.36 12.66 -11.11
N LYS A 168 -2.68 11.57 -11.47
CA LYS A 168 -3.24 10.48 -12.26
C LYS A 168 -3.17 9.15 -11.51
N SER A 169 -4.25 8.40 -11.53
CA SER A 169 -4.29 7.04 -11.01
C SER A 169 -4.34 6.01 -12.14
N PHE A 170 -3.47 5.01 -12.10
CA PHE A 170 -3.43 3.91 -13.07
C PHE A 170 -4.21 2.67 -12.62
N ALA A 171 -4.87 2.72 -11.47
CA ALA A 171 -5.76 1.64 -11.05
C ALA A 171 -6.96 1.51 -12.00
N HIS A 172 -7.51 0.31 -12.16
CA HIS A 172 -8.68 0.06 -13.03
C HIS A 172 -9.84 1.03 -12.74
N GLU A 173 -10.10 1.32 -11.48
CA GLU A 173 -11.07 2.33 -11.01
C GLU A 173 -10.48 3.75 -10.91
N GLY A 174 -9.29 3.96 -11.44
CA GLY A 174 -8.53 5.20 -11.28
C GLY A 174 -9.06 6.39 -12.08
N ARG A 175 -9.88 6.14 -13.10
CA ARG A 175 -10.44 7.21 -13.95
C ARG A 175 -11.17 8.29 -13.17
N HIS A 176 -11.91 7.91 -12.14
CA HIS A 176 -12.65 8.82 -11.26
C HIS A 176 -11.75 9.55 -10.24
N LYS A 177 -10.47 9.17 -10.14
CA LYS A 177 -9.48 9.73 -9.22
C LYS A 177 -8.36 10.48 -9.97
N THR A 178 -8.55 10.76 -11.25
CA THR A 178 -7.58 11.43 -12.10
C THR A 178 -8.03 12.86 -12.34
N ALA A 179 -7.16 13.82 -12.04
CA ALA A 179 -7.28 15.21 -12.49
C ALA A 179 -6.50 15.40 -13.78
N MET A 180 -6.88 16.40 -14.58
CA MET A 180 -6.05 16.84 -15.69
C MET A 180 -4.93 17.75 -15.16
N LEU A 181 -3.74 17.65 -15.71
CA LEU A 181 -2.62 18.48 -15.26
C LEU A 181 -2.89 19.97 -15.45
N GLU A 182 -3.67 20.30 -16.46
CA GLU A 182 -4.17 21.66 -16.75
C GLU A 182 -5.00 22.25 -15.62
N ASP A 183 -5.76 21.42 -14.90
CA ASP A 183 -6.58 21.85 -13.77
C ASP A 183 -5.72 22.33 -12.58
N LEU A 184 -4.46 21.88 -12.51
CA LEU A 184 -3.49 22.27 -11.50
C LEU A 184 -2.74 23.57 -11.82
N LEU A 185 -2.90 24.15 -13.02
CA LEU A 185 -2.21 25.38 -13.43
C LEU A 185 -2.37 26.56 -12.47
N PRO A 186 -3.53 26.80 -11.84
CA PRO A 186 -3.66 27.85 -10.84
C PRO A 186 -2.73 27.66 -9.63
N ILE A 187 -2.51 26.41 -9.23
CA ILE A 187 -1.62 26.04 -8.11
C ILE A 187 -0.16 26.31 -8.48
N PHE A 188 0.26 25.95 -9.70
CA PHE A 188 1.63 26.16 -10.19
C PHE A 188 2.05 27.63 -10.29
N LYS A 189 1.08 28.55 -10.26
CA LYS A 189 1.34 30.00 -10.28
C LYS A 189 1.60 30.59 -8.89
N LEU A 190 1.45 29.80 -7.84
CA LEU A 190 1.68 30.29 -6.46
C LEU A 190 3.16 30.58 -6.25
N LYS A 191 3.43 31.76 -5.67
CA LYS A 191 4.78 32.20 -5.33
C LYS A 191 5.26 31.56 -4.04
N GLY A 192 6.54 31.29 -3.91
CA GLY A 192 7.14 30.72 -2.71
C GLY A 192 6.87 29.21 -2.54
N ILE A 193 6.40 28.55 -3.60
CA ILE A 193 6.21 27.10 -3.65
C ILE A 193 6.98 26.56 -4.83
N SER A 194 7.79 25.53 -4.58
CA SER A 194 8.42 24.68 -5.59
C SER A 194 7.68 23.36 -5.66
N PHE A 195 7.48 22.83 -6.86
CA PHE A 195 6.72 21.59 -7.05
C PHE A 195 7.67 20.44 -7.38
N LEU A 196 7.39 19.29 -6.77
CA LEU A 196 8.08 18.03 -7.00
C LEU A 196 7.10 17.05 -7.65
N ASP A 197 7.47 16.50 -8.79
CA ASP A 197 6.69 15.48 -9.47
C ASP A 197 6.82 14.14 -8.73
N LEU A 198 5.71 13.67 -8.14
CA LEU A 198 5.57 12.36 -7.51
C LEU A 198 4.68 11.43 -8.35
N GLN A 199 4.37 11.80 -9.61
CA GLN A 199 3.58 10.98 -10.50
C GLN A 199 4.42 9.82 -11.01
N TYR A 200 4.07 8.60 -10.60
CA TYR A 200 4.66 7.39 -11.19
C TYR A 200 4.08 7.13 -12.59
N GLU A 201 4.87 6.49 -13.44
CA GLU A 201 4.46 6.11 -14.79
C GLU A 201 4.07 4.63 -14.83
N ASP A 202 2.95 4.32 -15.50
CA ASP A 202 2.65 2.93 -15.86
C ASP A 202 3.52 2.56 -17.07
N LYS A 203 4.24 1.45 -16.98
CA LYS A 203 5.05 0.91 -18.08
C LYS A 203 4.24 0.63 -19.37
N ASN A 204 2.92 0.48 -19.24
CA ASN A 204 2.00 0.26 -20.35
C ASN A 204 1.41 1.56 -20.94
N ASP A 205 1.60 2.68 -20.25
CA ASP A 205 1.15 4.02 -20.67
C ASP A 205 2.35 4.93 -21.00
N ILE A 206 3.45 4.30 -21.41
CA ILE A 206 4.70 4.97 -21.78
C ILE A 206 4.44 6.00 -22.88
N GLY A 207 4.65 7.23 -22.54
CA GLY A 207 4.61 8.36 -23.48
C GLY A 207 3.46 9.35 -23.28
N HIS A 208 2.27 8.93 -22.85
CA HIS A 208 1.14 9.87 -22.70
C HIS A 208 1.36 10.85 -21.55
N THR A 209 1.69 10.36 -20.36
CA THR A 209 1.90 11.22 -19.19
C THR A 209 3.16 12.08 -19.35
N SER A 210 4.26 11.51 -19.87
CA SER A 210 5.51 12.25 -20.12
C SER A 210 5.34 13.31 -21.22
N LEU A 211 4.62 12.98 -22.30
CA LEU A 211 4.35 13.94 -23.38
C LEU A 211 3.43 15.08 -22.92
N GLU A 212 2.40 14.79 -22.15
CA GLU A 212 1.51 15.79 -21.56
C GLU A 212 2.29 16.73 -20.64
N LYS A 213 3.14 16.18 -19.78
CA LYS A 213 4.04 16.95 -18.90
C LYS A 213 4.96 17.85 -19.71
N GLU A 214 5.73 17.27 -20.64
CA GLU A 214 6.69 18.03 -21.43
C GLU A 214 6.05 19.18 -22.19
N LYS A 215 4.90 18.92 -22.82
CA LYS A 215 4.15 19.93 -23.55
C LYS A 215 3.70 21.04 -22.61
N LEU A 216 3.04 20.70 -21.51
CA LEU A 216 2.49 21.67 -20.58
C LEU A 216 3.59 22.48 -19.89
N PHE A 217 4.67 21.85 -19.47
CA PHE A 217 5.76 22.51 -18.76
C PHE A 217 6.57 23.42 -19.69
N LYS A 218 6.83 23.01 -20.94
CA LYS A 218 7.44 23.87 -21.96
C LYS A 218 6.58 25.08 -22.29
N GLU A 219 5.29 24.87 -22.57
CA GLU A 219 4.35 25.94 -22.92
C GLU A 219 4.16 26.95 -21.79
N ARG A 220 4.26 26.52 -20.54
CA ARG A 220 3.96 27.34 -19.36
C ARG A 220 5.18 27.78 -18.57
N ASN A 221 6.39 27.42 -19.01
CA ASN A 221 7.64 27.72 -18.32
C ASN A 221 7.63 27.29 -16.83
N ILE A 222 7.03 26.13 -16.55
CA ILE A 222 6.95 25.55 -15.20
C ILE A 222 8.18 24.66 -15.00
N LYS A 223 8.92 24.90 -13.92
CA LYS A 223 10.02 24.05 -13.49
C LYS A 223 9.49 23.09 -12.43
N ILE A 224 9.45 21.81 -12.77
CA ILE A 224 9.22 20.73 -11.83
C ILE A 224 10.49 19.88 -11.81
N GLU A 225 10.96 19.56 -10.62
CA GLU A 225 12.06 18.63 -10.48
C GLU A 225 11.50 17.22 -10.58
N ASP A 226 11.98 16.47 -11.55
CA ASP A 226 11.64 15.07 -11.71
C ASP A 226 12.23 14.28 -10.54
N TYR A 227 11.43 13.42 -9.98
CA TYR A 227 11.77 12.55 -8.88
C TYR A 227 11.67 11.10 -9.35
N GLU A 228 12.79 10.38 -9.32
CA GLU A 228 12.79 8.95 -9.59
C GLU A 228 12.21 8.18 -8.40
N ASP A 229 11.38 7.19 -8.71
CA ASP A 229 10.82 6.28 -7.72
C ASP A 229 11.94 5.62 -6.92
N ILE A 230 11.91 5.82 -5.60
CA ILE A 230 13.01 5.44 -4.68
C ILE A 230 13.12 3.94 -4.48
N ASP A 231 12.09 3.20 -4.76
CA ASP A 231 12.02 1.77 -4.49
C ASP A 231 12.31 0.89 -5.73
N LYS A 232 12.81 1.51 -6.81
CA LYS A 232 13.34 0.78 -7.97
C LYS A 232 14.82 0.47 -7.83
#